data_b1aee0ae5399c8f1e0b2c06c010f42b4
#
_entry.id   b1aee0ae5399c8f1e0b2c06c010f42b4
#
_cell.length_a   1.000
_cell.length_b   1.000
_cell.length_c   1.000
_cell.angle_alpha   90.00
_cell.angle_beta   90.00
_cell.angle_gamma   90.00
#
_symmetry.space_group_name_H-M   'P 1'
#
loop_
_entity.id
_entity.type
_entity.pdbx_description
1 polymer ?
#
loop_
_entity_poly.entity_id
_entity_poly.type
_entity_poly.pdbx_seq_one_letter_code
_entity_poly.pdbx_strand_id
1 'polypeptide(L)'
;MQYDGRIIDRQVGRNAQLFAEAVAELDAPDERFPYLRILVALIENAHPEWNQAPQKDAQIAELAYHLSNKALSKDEVAGIVRVRDEERGIGTASA
;
A
#
# COMPACT_ATOMS: atom_id res chain seq x y z
N MET A 1 3.92 -18.97 -8.99
CA MET A 1 4.31 -19.18 -8.11
C MET A 1 3.65 -19.27 -7.26
N GLN A 2 3.71 -19.52 -6.65
CA GLN A 2 3.03 -19.55 -5.88
C GLN A 2 3.57 -19.29 -4.76
N TYR A 3 2.91 -18.94 -3.94
CA TYR A 3 3.34 -18.62 -2.72
C TYR A 3 3.41 -19.82 -1.88
N ASP A 4 3.00 -20.93 -2.27
CA ASP A 4 2.97 -22.13 -1.46
C ASP A 4 2.29 -21.89 -0.15
N GLY A 5 1.32 -21.01 -0.16
CA GLY A 5 0.60 -20.70 1.06
C GLY A 5 1.31 -19.77 1.99
N ARG A 6 2.48 -19.28 1.62
CA ARG A 6 3.20 -18.40 2.50
C ARG A 6 2.59 -17.03 2.55
N ILE A 7 2.68 -16.40 3.70
CA ILE A 7 2.22 -15.06 3.91
C ILE A 7 3.43 -14.14 3.83
N ILE A 8 3.38 -13.17 2.93
CA ILE A 8 4.49 -12.24 2.73
C ILE A 8 4.66 -11.34 3.94
N ASP A 9 3.57 -10.91 4.54
CA ASP A 9 3.63 -10.06 5.71
C ASP A 9 2.55 -10.51 6.68
N ARG A 10 2.95 -10.97 7.85
CA ARG A 10 2.00 -11.52 8.79
C ARG A 10 1.10 -10.48 9.39
N GLN A 11 1.58 -9.27 9.56
CA GLN A 11 0.78 -8.22 10.16
C GLN A 11 -0.34 -7.77 9.23
N VAL A 12 -0.06 -7.70 7.95
CA VAL A 12 -1.07 -7.32 6.97
C VAL A 12 -1.98 -8.50 6.67
N GLY A 13 -1.41 -9.69 6.53
CA GLY A 13 -2.18 -10.89 6.33
C GLY A 13 -2.35 -11.29 4.88
N ARG A 14 -2.85 -12.51 4.71
CA ARG A 14 -2.99 -13.07 3.37
C ARG A 14 -4.09 -12.40 2.58
N ASN A 15 -5.16 -11.96 3.24
CA ASN A 15 -6.25 -11.31 2.53
C ASN A 15 -5.80 -10.04 1.86
N ALA A 16 -4.94 -9.26 2.53
CA ALA A 16 -4.40 -8.06 1.92
C ALA A 16 -3.49 -8.40 0.77
N GLN A 17 -2.76 -9.50 0.89
CA GLN A 17 -1.91 -9.96 -0.18
C GLN A 17 -2.73 -10.30 -1.43
N LEU A 18 -3.82 -11.04 -1.25
CA LEU A 18 -4.71 -11.38 -2.35
C LEU A 18 -5.35 -10.13 -2.94
N PHE A 19 -5.73 -9.18 -2.09
CA PHE A 19 -6.31 -7.94 -2.55
C PHE A 19 -5.31 -7.16 -3.41
N ALA A 20 -4.05 -7.12 -2.97
CA ALA A 20 -3.02 -6.42 -3.74
C ALA A 20 -2.83 -7.06 -5.11
N GLU A 21 -2.87 -8.37 -5.17
CA GLU A 21 -2.74 -9.06 -6.45
C GLU A 21 -3.92 -8.75 -7.36
N ALA A 22 -5.12 -8.71 -6.81
CA ALA A 22 -6.29 -8.40 -7.60
C ALA A 22 -6.25 -6.97 -8.13
N VAL A 23 -5.83 -6.03 -7.30
CA VAL A 23 -5.72 -4.65 -7.72
C VAL A 23 -4.71 -4.50 -8.85
N ALA A 24 -3.63 -5.25 -8.75
CA ALA A 24 -2.57 -5.18 -9.76
C ALA A 24 -3.05 -5.64 -11.14
N GLU A 25 -4.14 -6.39 -11.18
CA GLU A 25 -4.67 -6.85 -12.46
C GLU A 25 -5.51 -5.81 -13.17
N LEU A 26 -5.87 -4.73 -12.49
CA LEU A 26 -6.62 -3.66 -13.14
C LEU A 26 -5.69 -2.88 -14.08
N ASP A 27 -6.18 -2.56 -15.26
CA ASP A 27 -5.33 -2.00 -16.30
C ASP A 27 -5.06 -0.52 -16.16
N ALA A 28 -6.01 0.23 -15.67
CA ALA A 28 -5.90 1.69 -15.67
C ALA A 28 -5.62 2.22 -14.28
N PRO A 29 -4.78 3.25 -14.16
CA PRO A 29 -4.54 3.85 -12.84
C PRO A 29 -5.81 4.37 -12.19
N ASP A 30 -6.74 4.90 -12.98
CA ASP A 30 -8.00 5.38 -12.44
C ASP A 30 -8.78 4.28 -11.77
N GLU A 31 -8.73 3.08 -12.33
CA GLU A 31 -9.42 1.94 -11.77
C GLU A 31 -8.75 1.48 -10.48
N ARG A 32 -7.43 1.57 -10.44
CA ARG A 32 -6.68 1.13 -9.28
C ARG A 32 -6.78 2.11 -8.11
N PHE A 33 -6.97 3.38 -8.41
CA PHE A 33 -6.85 4.43 -7.40
C PHE A 33 -7.68 4.15 -6.14
N PRO A 34 -8.98 3.91 -6.22
CA PRO A 34 -9.78 3.70 -5.00
C PRO A 34 -9.35 2.45 -4.23
N TYR A 35 -8.91 1.43 -4.94
CA TYR A 35 -8.50 0.20 -4.28
C TYR A 35 -7.12 0.32 -3.68
N LEU A 36 -6.23 1.08 -4.31
CA LEU A 36 -4.93 1.34 -3.73
C LEU A 36 -5.06 2.12 -2.44
N ARG A 37 -6.02 3.05 -2.36
CA ARG A 37 -6.25 3.77 -1.13
C ARG A 37 -6.62 2.79 -0.01
N ILE A 38 -7.45 1.81 -0.32
CA ILE A 38 -7.83 0.79 0.67
C ILE A 38 -6.61 -0.04 1.07
N LEU A 39 -5.82 -0.45 0.10
CA LEU A 39 -4.63 -1.25 0.38
C LEU A 39 -3.66 -0.49 1.27
N VAL A 40 -3.42 0.77 0.96
CA VAL A 40 -2.53 1.59 1.77
C VAL A 40 -3.06 1.70 3.19
N ALA A 41 -4.38 1.89 3.35
CA ALA A 41 -4.97 1.97 4.68
C ALA A 41 -4.77 0.67 5.45
N LEU A 42 -4.91 -0.46 4.80
CA LEU A 42 -4.69 -1.75 5.44
C LEU A 42 -3.25 -1.87 5.93
N ILE A 43 -2.30 -1.45 5.11
CA ILE A 43 -0.90 -1.51 5.49
C ILE A 43 -0.60 -0.55 6.64
N GLU A 44 -1.15 0.65 6.59
CA GLU A 44 -0.95 1.62 7.66
C GLU A 44 -1.46 1.08 8.99
N ASN A 45 -2.61 0.43 8.96
CA ASN A 45 -3.18 -0.13 10.18
C ASN A 45 -2.36 -1.28 10.73
N ALA A 46 -1.75 -2.04 9.84
CA ALA A 46 -0.94 -3.19 10.25
C ALA A 46 0.44 -2.77 10.76
N HIS A 47 0.93 -1.63 10.26
CA HIS A 47 2.26 -1.15 10.61
C HIS A 47 2.20 0.28 11.11
N PRO A 48 1.55 0.51 12.25
CA PRO A 48 1.40 1.89 12.74
C PRO A 48 2.72 2.57 13.03
N GLU A 49 3.76 1.81 13.26
CA GLU A 49 5.08 2.38 13.52
C GLU A 49 5.61 3.15 12.31
N TRP A 50 5.11 2.85 11.11
CA TRP A 50 5.59 3.54 9.92
C TRP A 50 4.97 4.92 9.75
N ASN A 51 3.90 5.21 10.47
CA ASN A 51 3.21 6.48 10.31
C ASN A 51 4.10 7.68 10.60
N GLN A 52 5.11 7.50 11.43
CA GLN A 52 6.02 8.57 11.75
C GLN A 52 7.40 8.39 11.16
N ALA A 53 7.57 7.39 10.33
CA ALA A 53 8.86 7.14 9.71
C ALA A 53 9.10 8.15 8.60
N PRO A 54 10.34 8.62 8.44
CA PRO A 54 10.63 9.58 7.36
C PRO A 54 10.38 9.00 5.97
N GLN A 55 10.46 7.69 5.84
CA GLN A 55 10.30 7.06 4.54
C GLN A 55 9.02 6.24 4.48
N LYS A 56 7.98 6.75 5.12
CA LYS A 56 6.71 6.04 5.20
C LYS A 56 6.21 5.63 3.82
N ASP A 57 6.21 6.55 2.87
CA ASP A 57 5.71 6.27 1.54
C ASP A 57 6.52 5.18 0.85
N ALA A 58 7.84 5.22 1.00
CA ALA A 58 8.69 4.21 0.40
C ALA A 58 8.47 2.85 1.05
N GLN A 59 8.31 2.82 2.36
CA GLN A 59 8.11 1.55 3.06
C GLN A 59 6.78 0.90 2.68
N ILE A 60 5.73 1.68 2.61
CA ILE A 60 4.42 1.15 2.23
C ILE A 60 4.43 0.70 0.78
N ALA A 61 5.07 1.49 -0.09
CA ALA A 61 5.16 1.13 -1.50
C ALA A 61 5.94 -0.15 -1.69
N GLU A 62 7.00 -0.32 -0.95
CA GLU A 62 7.80 -1.53 -1.03
C GLU A 62 6.98 -2.76 -0.63
N LEU A 63 6.24 -2.65 0.46
CA LEU A 63 5.43 -3.77 0.90
C LEU A 63 4.33 -4.09 -0.11
N ALA A 64 3.64 -3.06 -0.63
CA ALA A 64 2.60 -3.28 -1.62
C ALA A 64 3.16 -3.96 -2.87
N TYR A 65 4.35 -3.57 -3.27
CA TYR A 65 5.02 -4.18 -4.39
C TYR A 65 5.20 -5.68 -4.16
N HIS A 66 5.68 -6.05 -2.98
CA HIS A 66 5.88 -7.46 -2.67
C HIS A 66 4.56 -8.21 -2.49
N LEU A 67 3.57 -7.58 -1.88
CA LEU A 67 2.27 -8.22 -1.69
C LEU A 67 1.61 -8.56 -3.01
N SER A 68 1.83 -7.73 -4.03
CA SER A 68 1.24 -7.95 -5.34
C SER A 68 2.10 -8.83 -6.23
N ASN A 69 3.11 -9.48 -5.66
CA ASN A 69 4.03 -10.31 -6.43
C ASN A 69 4.78 -9.47 -7.46
N LYS A 70 5.19 -8.29 -7.03
CA LYS A 70 6.00 -7.37 -7.82
C LYS A 70 5.25 -6.78 -9.02
N ALA A 71 3.94 -6.78 -8.96
CA ALA A 71 3.13 -6.27 -10.07
C ALA A 71 2.74 -4.80 -9.93
N LEU A 72 2.58 -4.31 -8.70
CA LEU A 72 2.21 -2.92 -8.49
C LEU A 72 3.43 -2.02 -8.59
N SER A 73 3.22 -0.83 -9.13
CA SER A 73 4.29 0.17 -9.22
C SER A 73 4.53 0.81 -7.85
N LYS A 74 5.77 0.84 -7.43
CA LYS A 74 6.11 1.51 -6.18
C LYS A 74 5.82 3.00 -6.25
N ASP A 75 6.07 3.62 -7.39
CA ASP A 75 5.82 5.04 -7.55
C ASP A 75 4.34 5.37 -7.42
N GLU A 76 3.52 4.53 -8.00
CA GLU A 76 2.08 4.73 -7.93
C GLU A 76 1.59 4.62 -6.49
N VAL A 77 2.05 3.60 -5.77
CA VAL A 77 1.63 3.40 -4.39
C VAL A 77 2.14 4.52 -3.50
N ALA A 78 3.40 4.92 -3.69
CA ALA A 78 3.95 6.02 -2.90
C ALA A 78 3.15 7.30 -3.10
N GLY A 79 2.70 7.54 -4.35
CA GLY A 79 1.85 8.69 -4.62
C GLY A 79 0.55 8.65 -3.85
N ILE A 80 -0.04 7.46 -3.74
CA ILE A 80 -1.28 7.29 -2.98
C ILE A 80 -1.04 7.60 -1.51
N VAL A 81 0.08 7.15 -0.96
CA VAL A 81 0.39 7.44 0.45
C VAL A 81 0.46 8.94 0.67
N ARG A 82 1.13 9.67 -0.23
CA ARG A 82 1.26 11.11 -0.08
C ARG A 82 -0.09 11.81 -0.18
N VAL A 83 -0.96 11.37 -1.09
CA VAL A 83 -2.28 11.95 -1.22
C VAL A 83 -3.09 11.75 0.07
N ARG A 84 -3.04 10.54 0.62
CA ARG A 84 -3.77 10.26 1.84
C ARG A 84 -3.25 11.09 3.01
N ASP A 85 -1.95 11.27 3.09
CA ASP A 85 -1.37 12.08 4.15
C ASP A 85 -1.81 13.53 4.03
N GLU A 86 -1.87 14.05 2.81
CA GLU A 86 -2.34 15.40 2.60
C GLU A 86 -3.80 15.55 2.99
N GLU A 87 -4.61 14.55 2.66
CA GLU A 87 -6.02 14.60 3.00
C GLU A 87 -6.25 14.61 4.50
N ARG A 88 -5.37 13.96 5.25
CA ARG A 88 -5.49 13.93 6.69
C ARG A 88 -4.84 15.12 7.37
N GLY A 89 -4.24 16.01 6.60
CA GLY A 89 -3.57 17.17 7.15
C GLY A 89 -2.20 16.90 7.72
N ILE A 90 -1.69 15.71 7.54
CA ILE A 90 -0.37 15.38 8.03
C ILE A 90 0.64 16.14 7.20
N GLY A 91 1.49 16.86 7.81
CA GLY A 91 2.48 17.59 7.08
C GLY A 91 2.02 18.93 6.56
N THR A 92 0.74 19.24 6.65
CA THR A 92 0.31 20.52 6.22
C THR A 92 0.26 21.44 7.36
N ALA A 93 0.54 21.12 8.26
CA ALA A 93 0.52 21.92 9.26
C ALA A 93 -0.52 22.58 9.46
N SER A 94 -1.11 22.50 9.33
CA SER A 94 -1.99 23.08 9.56
C SER A 94 -2.12 23.79 9.79
N ALA A 95 -1.99 23.84 9.57
CA ALA A 95 -2.24 24.40 9.78
C ALA A 95 -2.63 24.81 10.18
#